data_98bcdf760eb88b1033522a5880efa8bd
#
_entry.id   98bcdf760eb88b1033522a5880efa8bd
#
_cell.length_a   1.000
_cell.length_b   1.000
_cell.length_c   1.000
_cell.angle_alpha   90.00
_cell.angle_beta   90.00
_cell.angle_gamma   90.00
#
_symmetry.space_group_name_H-M   'P 1'
#
loop_
_entity.id
_entity.type
_entity.pdbx_description
1 polymer ?
#
loop_
_entity_poly.entity_id
_entity_poly.type
_entity_poly.pdbx_seq_one_letter_code
_entity_poly.pdbx_strand_id
1 'polypeptide(L)'
;RQRQMCIRDRYKMIEGMTIAAYAVGAEDGYIYVRAEYPLSVKRLRMAIEQAEANGLLGDHILGSDVNFHLHINRGAGAFVCGEGSALTASIEGNRGMPRVKPPRTVEKGLWEKPTVLNNVETYANVPKIILEGAEWFRTIGTEGSPGTKTFSLTGAIENTGLIEVPMGTTLRHIIYDIGGGLKSGAAFKGVQIGG
;
A
#
# COMPACT_ATOMS: atom_id res chain seq x y z
N ARG A 1 -2.63 -1.22 8.03
CA ARG A 1 -2.41 -0.07 7.16
C ARG A 1 -3.00 -0.26 5.77
N GLN A 2 -2.60 -1.29 5.01
CA GLN A 2 -3.14 -1.57 3.66
C GLN A 2 -4.67 -1.58 3.63
N ARG A 3 -5.32 -2.19 4.64
CA ARG A 3 -6.78 -2.20 4.76
C ARG A 3 -7.37 -0.80 4.87
N GLN A 4 -6.75 0.12 5.65
CA GLN A 4 -7.26 1.48 5.78
C GLN A 4 -7.07 2.30 4.51
N MET A 5 -5.94 2.17 3.83
CA MET A 5 -5.69 2.86 2.56
C MET A 5 -6.72 2.45 1.51
N CYS A 6 -7.01 1.15 1.38
CA CYS A 6 -8.05 0.67 0.46
C CYS A 6 -9.47 1.08 0.85
N ILE A 7 -9.72 1.46 2.10
CA ILE A 7 -11.05 1.87 2.57
C ILE A 7 -11.20 3.39 2.59
N ARG A 8 -10.25 4.10 3.21
CA ARG A 8 -10.31 5.55 3.43
C ARG A 8 -9.63 6.35 2.33
N ASP A 9 -8.39 5.97 2.00
CA ASP A 9 -7.51 6.72 1.09
C ASP A 9 -7.44 6.12 -0.32
N ARG A 10 -8.47 5.36 -0.71
CA ARG A 10 -8.54 4.60 -1.97
C ARG A 10 -8.32 5.44 -3.22
N TYR A 11 -8.80 6.67 -3.23
CA TYR A 11 -8.62 7.57 -4.38
C TYR A 11 -7.17 8.02 -4.53
N LYS A 12 -6.47 8.33 -3.43
CA LYS A 12 -5.03 8.64 -3.48
C LYS A 12 -4.20 7.49 -4.03
N MET A 13 -4.58 6.26 -3.68
CA MET A 13 -3.90 5.07 -4.20
C MET A 13 -4.15 4.92 -5.70
N ILE A 14 -5.40 5.08 -6.16
CA ILE A 14 -5.77 5.02 -7.58
C ILE A 14 -5.03 6.11 -8.35
N GLU A 15 -5.04 7.34 -7.88
CA GLU A 15 -4.32 8.47 -8.47
C GLU A 15 -2.82 8.18 -8.56
N GLY A 16 -2.20 7.68 -7.47
CA GLY A 16 -0.78 7.33 -7.47
C GLY A 16 -0.43 6.20 -8.45
N MET A 17 -1.33 5.23 -8.63
CA MET A 17 -1.16 4.18 -9.65
C MET A 17 -1.30 4.75 -11.06
N THR A 18 -2.25 5.65 -11.30
CA THR A 18 -2.43 6.32 -12.59
C THR A 18 -1.21 7.17 -12.95
N ILE A 19 -0.65 7.93 -12.00
CA ILE A 19 0.59 8.69 -12.18
C ILE A 19 1.75 7.74 -12.54
N ALA A 20 1.88 6.63 -11.82
CA ALA A 20 2.93 5.65 -12.11
C ALA A 20 2.73 4.99 -13.48
N ALA A 21 1.50 4.65 -13.85
CA ALA A 21 1.16 4.09 -15.16
C ALA A 21 1.55 5.06 -16.29
N TYR A 22 1.20 6.34 -16.15
CA TYR A 22 1.62 7.38 -17.08
C TYR A 22 3.14 7.46 -17.22
N ALA A 23 3.86 7.43 -16.10
CA ALA A 23 5.32 7.56 -16.09
C ALA A 23 6.05 6.38 -16.74
N VAL A 24 5.48 5.17 -16.71
CA VAL A 24 6.10 3.96 -17.28
C VAL A 24 5.43 3.46 -18.56
N GLY A 25 4.37 4.12 -19.02
CA GLY A 25 3.60 3.73 -20.21
C GLY A 25 2.80 2.42 -20.02
N ALA A 26 2.30 2.16 -18.81
CA ALA A 26 1.48 0.99 -18.55
C ALA A 26 0.00 1.29 -18.80
N GLU A 27 -0.71 0.35 -19.43
CA GLU A 27 -2.15 0.45 -19.71
C GLU A 27 -3.00 -0.36 -18.73
N ASP A 28 -2.42 -1.35 -18.04
CA ASP A 28 -3.09 -2.20 -17.07
C ASP A 28 -2.45 -2.14 -15.69
N GLY A 29 -3.28 -2.06 -14.66
CA GLY A 29 -2.86 -2.11 -13.27
C GLY A 29 -3.66 -3.16 -12.47
N TYR A 30 -3.00 -3.85 -11.55
CA TYR A 30 -3.59 -4.90 -10.73
C TYR A 30 -3.46 -4.58 -9.26
N ILE A 31 -4.60 -4.52 -8.55
CA ILE A 31 -4.64 -4.34 -7.10
C ILE A 31 -4.89 -5.71 -6.46
N TYR A 32 -3.85 -6.26 -5.83
CA TYR A 32 -3.96 -7.54 -5.12
C TYR A 32 -4.44 -7.31 -3.69
N VAL A 33 -5.64 -7.78 -3.38
CA VAL A 33 -6.29 -7.61 -2.06
C VAL A 33 -6.45 -8.97 -1.39
N ARG A 34 -6.11 -9.07 -0.12
CA ARG A 34 -6.31 -10.29 0.67
C ARG A 34 -7.80 -10.61 0.82
N ALA A 35 -8.13 -11.91 0.82
CA ALA A 35 -9.51 -12.40 0.96
C ALA A 35 -10.20 -11.91 2.23
N GLU A 36 -9.42 -11.68 3.31
CA GLU A 36 -9.90 -11.24 4.62
C GLU A 36 -10.40 -9.79 4.65
N TYR A 37 -10.29 -9.06 3.52
CA TYR A 37 -10.67 -7.65 3.46
C TYR A 37 -11.84 -7.38 2.49
N PRO A 38 -13.03 -7.98 2.70
CA PRO A 38 -14.15 -7.83 1.76
C PRO A 38 -14.62 -6.37 1.63
N LEU A 39 -14.58 -5.60 2.71
CA LEU A 39 -14.93 -4.18 2.68
C LEU A 39 -13.96 -3.36 1.83
N SER A 40 -12.66 -3.70 1.86
CA SER A 40 -11.66 -3.05 1.00
C SER A 40 -11.97 -3.29 -0.48
N VAL A 41 -12.29 -4.54 -0.85
CA VAL A 41 -12.67 -4.90 -2.23
C VAL A 41 -13.91 -4.11 -2.68
N LYS A 42 -14.96 -4.07 -1.84
CA LYS A 42 -16.18 -3.31 -2.14
C LYS A 42 -15.89 -1.83 -2.37
N ARG A 43 -15.09 -1.21 -1.49
CA ARG A 43 -14.76 0.21 -1.58
C ARG A 43 -13.87 0.54 -2.78
N LEU A 44 -12.94 -0.34 -3.11
CA LEU A 44 -12.09 -0.18 -4.29
C LEU A 44 -12.90 -0.27 -5.59
N ARG A 45 -13.80 -1.25 -5.72
CA ARG A 45 -14.69 -1.35 -6.89
C ARG A 45 -15.48 -0.06 -7.09
N MET A 46 -16.15 0.42 -6.04
CA MET A 46 -16.89 1.69 -6.10
C MET A 46 -16.00 2.87 -6.53
N ALA A 47 -14.76 2.91 -6.06
CA ALA A 47 -13.85 4.00 -6.40
C ALA A 47 -13.36 3.91 -7.84
N ILE A 48 -13.09 2.71 -8.35
CA ILE A 48 -12.72 2.49 -9.74
C ILE A 48 -13.89 2.87 -10.65
N GLU A 49 -15.09 2.34 -10.40
CA GLU A 49 -16.31 2.69 -11.15
C GLU A 49 -16.56 4.20 -11.18
N GLN A 50 -16.38 4.88 -10.05
CA GLN A 50 -16.52 6.33 -9.97
C GLN A 50 -15.43 7.07 -10.74
N ALA A 51 -14.20 6.60 -10.70
CA ALA A 51 -13.09 7.19 -11.44
C ALA A 51 -13.29 7.01 -12.96
N GLU A 52 -13.73 5.85 -13.42
CA GLU A 52 -14.08 5.58 -14.82
C GLU A 52 -15.24 6.46 -15.29
N ALA A 53 -16.30 6.56 -14.50
CA ALA A 53 -17.47 7.39 -14.82
C ALA A 53 -17.13 8.89 -14.95
N ASN A 54 -16.03 9.33 -14.31
CA ASN A 54 -15.55 10.72 -14.38
C ASN A 54 -14.37 10.91 -15.36
N GLY A 55 -14.04 9.91 -16.16
CA GLY A 55 -12.93 9.99 -17.14
C GLY A 55 -11.54 10.08 -16.50
N LEU A 56 -11.38 9.59 -15.27
CA LEU A 56 -10.12 9.56 -14.53
C LEU A 56 -9.41 8.20 -14.61
N LEU A 57 -10.09 7.19 -15.15
CA LEU A 57 -9.60 5.86 -15.48
C LEU A 57 -10.26 5.37 -16.76
N GLY A 58 -9.73 4.30 -17.35
CA GLY A 58 -10.20 3.70 -18.59
C GLY A 58 -9.51 4.30 -19.81
N ASP A 59 -10.25 4.47 -20.89
CA ASP A 59 -9.74 5.04 -22.14
C ASP A 59 -9.75 6.57 -22.11
N HIS A 60 -8.78 7.20 -22.76
CA HIS A 60 -8.69 8.64 -22.96
C HIS A 60 -8.82 9.46 -21.67
N ILE A 61 -8.05 9.11 -20.64
CA ILE A 61 -8.07 9.78 -19.34
C ILE A 61 -7.94 11.29 -19.50
N LEU A 62 -8.89 12.06 -18.94
CA LEU A 62 -8.99 13.51 -19.03
C LEU A 62 -8.99 14.04 -20.49
N GLY A 63 -9.44 13.23 -21.46
CA GLY A 63 -9.44 13.57 -22.87
C GLY A 63 -8.07 13.48 -23.56
N SER A 64 -7.10 12.85 -22.95
CA SER A 64 -5.76 12.60 -23.50
C SER A 64 -5.69 11.24 -24.22
N ASP A 65 -4.52 10.91 -24.77
CA ASP A 65 -4.25 9.59 -25.36
C ASP A 65 -3.81 8.55 -24.33
N VAL A 66 -3.94 8.85 -23.04
CA VAL A 66 -3.56 7.95 -21.94
C VAL A 66 -4.71 7.02 -21.62
N ASN A 67 -4.43 5.72 -21.62
CA ASN A 67 -5.36 4.67 -21.21
C ASN A 67 -4.80 3.96 -19.98
N PHE A 68 -5.63 3.71 -18.98
CA PHE A 68 -5.24 2.92 -17.83
C PHE A 68 -6.43 2.24 -17.18
N HIS A 69 -6.39 0.91 -17.15
CA HIS A 69 -7.44 0.05 -16.60
C HIS A 69 -6.99 -0.59 -15.30
N LEU A 70 -7.81 -0.53 -14.25
CA LEU A 70 -7.52 -1.11 -12.95
C LEU A 70 -8.35 -2.36 -12.69
N HIS A 71 -7.66 -3.45 -12.38
CA HIS A 71 -8.23 -4.74 -12.06
C HIS A 71 -8.02 -5.08 -10.57
N ILE A 72 -9.06 -5.65 -9.92
CA ILE A 72 -8.94 -6.14 -8.55
C ILE A 72 -8.79 -7.64 -8.54
N ASN A 73 -7.68 -8.13 -8.02
CA ASN A 73 -7.43 -9.54 -7.81
C ASN A 73 -7.51 -9.89 -6.32
N ARG A 74 -8.29 -10.93 -5.98
CA ARG A 74 -8.49 -11.38 -4.60
C ARG A 74 -7.59 -12.58 -4.30
N GLY A 75 -6.65 -12.39 -3.38
CA GLY A 75 -5.83 -13.48 -2.88
C GLY A 75 -6.61 -14.43 -1.97
N ALA A 76 -6.20 -15.69 -1.92
CA ALA A 76 -6.79 -16.73 -1.09
C ALA A 76 -6.33 -16.69 0.39
N GLY A 77 -5.61 -15.66 0.83
CA GLY A 77 -5.15 -15.49 2.20
C GLY A 77 -3.76 -16.09 2.50
N ALA A 78 -3.07 -16.61 1.50
CA ALA A 78 -1.72 -17.16 1.69
C ALA A 78 -0.70 -16.04 1.97
N PHE A 79 0.04 -16.13 3.07
CA PHE A 79 1.06 -15.16 3.46
C PHE A 79 2.19 -15.03 2.42
N VAL A 80 2.56 -16.15 1.79
CA VAL A 80 3.61 -16.20 0.76
C VAL A 80 3.31 -15.29 -0.44
N CYS A 81 2.04 -15.01 -0.76
CA CYS A 81 1.64 -14.08 -1.81
C CYS A 81 1.96 -12.62 -1.49
N GLY A 82 2.52 -12.30 -0.33
CA GLY A 82 3.14 -11.01 -0.02
C GLY A 82 4.51 -10.81 -0.68
N GLU A 83 5.17 -11.89 -1.12
CA GLU A 83 6.38 -11.84 -1.94
C GLU A 83 6.01 -11.57 -3.41
N GLY A 84 6.76 -10.69 -4.08
CA GLY A 84 6.40 -10.16 -5.40
C GLY A 84 6.21 -11.22 -6.49
N SER A 85 7.09 -12.21 -6.57
CA SER A 85 6.98 -13.27 -7.59
C SER A 85 5.86 -14.26 -7.29
N ALA A 86 5.59 -14.54 -6.02
CA ALA A 86 4.44 -15.34 -5.61
C ALA A 86 3.12 -14.61 -5.86
N LEU A 87 3.09 -13.29 -5.67
CA LEU A 87 1.94 -12.44 -5.97
C LEU A 87 1.62 -12.45 -7.47
N THR A 88 2.63 -12.27 -8.33
CA THR A 88 2.42 -12.33 -9.80
C THR A 88 1.91 -13.69 -10.23
N ALA A 89 2.51 -14.79 -9.76
CA ALA A 89 2.01 -16.14 -10.03
C ALA A 89 0.55 -16.35 -9.60
N SER A 90 0.16 -15.80 -8.44
CA SER A 90 -1.21 -15.85 -7.95
C SER A 90 -2.20 -15.06 -8.83
N ILE A 91 -1.80 -13.90 -9.36
CA ILE A 91 -2.62 -13.13 -10.31
C ILE A 91 -2.82 -13.91 -11.60
N GLU A 92 -1.79 -14.60 -12.07
CA GLU A 92 -1.81 -15.45 -13.26
C GLU A 92 -2.66 -16.73 -13.11
N GLY A 93 -3.21 -16.97 -11.89
CA GLY A 93 -3.99 -18.17 -11.59
C GLY A 93 -3.14 -19.39 -11.22
N ASN A 94 -1.83 -19.22 -11.09
CA ASN A 94 -0.90 -20.25 -10.69
C ASN A 94 -0.76 -20.33 -9.16
N ARG A 95 -0.17 -21.41 -8.68
CA ARG A 95 0.18 -21.52 -7.26
C ARG A 95 1.17 -20.42 -6.89
N GLY A 96 0.85 -19.65 -5.84
CA GLY A 96 1.68 -18.56 -5.34
C GLY A 96 2.98 -19.06 -4.72
N MET A 97 3.96 -19.36 -5.54
CA MET A 97 5.30 -19.79 -5.11
C MET A 97 6.34 -18.74 -5.51
N PRO A 98 7.26 -18.39 -4.60
CA PRO A 98 8.39 -17.53 -4.93
C PRO A 98 9.29 -18.18 -5.99
N ARG A 99 9.82 -17.36 -6.88
CA ARG A 99 10.85 -17.81 -7.84
C ARG A 99 12.19 -17.15 -7.55
N VAL A 100 13.24 -17.84 -7.95
CA VAL A 100 14.62 -17.34 -7.83
C VAL A 100 14.82 -16.13 -8.72
N LYS A 101 15.55 -15.15 -8.25
CA LYS A 101 15.95 -13.95 -9.00
C LYS A 101 17.44 -14.06 -9.38
N PRO A 102 17.89 -13.65 -10.57
CA PRO A 102 17.12 -13.06 -11.68
C PRO A 102 16.23 -14.08 -12.41
N PRO A 103 15.24 -13.64 -13.23
CA PRO A 103 14.90 -12.26 -13.59
C PRO A 103 14.14 -11.52 -12.49
N ARG A 104 14.31 -10.18 -12.43
CA ARG A 104 13.50 -9.30 -11.56
C ARG A 104 12.13 -9.07 -12.19
N THR A 105 11.15 -8.66 -11.37
CA THR A 105 9.78 -8.38 -11.83
C THR A 105 9.73 -7.29 -12.92
N VAL A 106 10.62 -6.30 -12.84
CA VAL A 106 10.76 -5.25 -13.86
C VAL A 106 11.32 -5.75 -15.19
N GLU A 107 11.93 -6.93 -15.22
CA GLU A 107 12.43 -7.57 -16.44
C GLU A 107 11.42 -8.59 -16.95
N LYS A 108 10.88 -9.43 -16.06
CA LYS A 108 9.96 -10.52 -16.33
C LYS A 108 8.99 -10.72 -15.15
N GLY A 109 7.92 -9.95 -15.17
CA GLY A 109 6.87 -9.97 -14.15
C GLY A 109 5.60 -10.68 -14.61
N LEU A 110 4.47 -10.01 -14.46
CA LEU A 110 3.14 -10.55 -14.78
C LEU A 110 3.03 -10.88 -16.26
N TRP A 111 2.62 -12.13 -16.57
CA TRP A 111 2.59 -12.72 -17.92
C TRP A 111 3.88 -12.52 -18.71
N GLU A 112 4.98 -12.65 -17.98
CA GLU A 112 6.33 -12.50 -18.53
C GLU A 112 6.66 -11.09 -19.08
N LYS A 113 5.81 -10.10 -18.82
CA LYS A 113 6.02 -8.71 -19.22
C LYS A 113 6.73 -7.91 -18.10
N PRO A 114 7.47 -6.86 -18.45
CA PRO A 114 8.00 -5.92 -17.46
C PRO A 114 6.89 -5.39 -16.55
N THR A 115 7.08 -5.50 -15.23
CA THR A 115 6.03 -5.15 -14.27
C THR A 115 6.61 -4.35 -13.11
N VAL A 116 6.03 -3.17 -12.84
CA VAL A 116 6.33 -2.36 -11.66
C VAL A 116 5.42 -2.78 -10.53
N LEU A 117 6.00 -3.23 -9.42
CA LEU A 117 5.29 -3.66 -8.23
C LEU A 117 5.67 -2.80 -7.04
N ASN A 118 4.68 -2.16 -6.42
CA ASN A 118 4.86 -1.37 -5.22
C ASN A 118 3.76 -1.64 -4.19
N ASN A 119 4.06 -1.32 -2.93
CA ASN A 119 3.07 -1.34 -1.87
C ASN A 119 2.04 -0.22 -2.08
N VAL A 120 0.79 -0.44 -1.69
CA VAL A 120 -0.29 0.57 -1.75
C VAL A 120 0.05 1.85 -1.01
N GLU A 121 0.86 1.78 0.04
CA GLU A 121 1.36 2.93 0.78
C GLU A 121 2.27 3.83 -0.08
N THR A 122 3.14 3.22 -0.88
CA THR A 122 4.01 3.94 -1.81
C THR A 122 3.15 4.73 -2.81
N TYR A 123 2.20 4.07 -3.47
CA TYR A 123 1.30 4.73 -4.41
C TYR A 123 0.46 5.83 -3.75
N ALA A 124 -0.05 5.63 -2.54
CA ALA A 124 -0.85 6.62 -1.83
C ALA A 124 -0.06 7.88 -1.41
N ASN A 125 1.26 7.83 -1.36
CA ASN A 125 2.12 8.99 -1.07
C ASN A 125 2.45 9.80 -2.34
N VAL A 126 2.47 9.16 -3.52
CA VAL A 126 2.88 9.79 -4.78
C VAL A 126 2.10 11.08 -5.09
N PRO A 127 0.75 11.12 -5.03
CA PRO A 127 0.02 12.35 -5.34
C PRO A 127 0.43 13.52 -4.45
N LYS A 128 0.56 13.27 -3.16
CA LYS A 128 0.94 14.31 -2.20
C LYS A 128 2.37 14.82 -2.43
N ILE A 129 3.29 13.93 -2.77
CA ILE A 129 4.67 14.30 -3.10
C ILE A 129 4.72 15.16 -4.39
N ILE A 130 3.91 14.83 -5.38
CA ILE A 130 3.83 15.62 -6.62
C ILE A 130 3.28 17.03 -6.33
N LEU A 131 2.23 17.12 -5.50
CA LEU A 131 1.58 18.40 -5.18
C LEU A 131 2.43 19.30 -4.30
N GLU A 132 3.06 18.76 -3.26
CA GLU A 132 3.80 19.55 -2.25
C GLU A 132 5.30 19.61 -2.51
N GLY A 133 5.80 18.76 -3.38
CA GLY A 133 7.22 18.64 -3.70
C GLY A 133 8.00 17.66 -2.80
N ALA A 134 9.13 17.22 -3.30
CA ALA A 134 10.00 16.26 -2.61
C ALA A 134 10.58 16.84 -1.31
N GLU A 135 10.90 18.13 -1.30
CA GLU A 135 11.45 18.80 -0.11
C GLU A 135 10.45 18.78 1.05
N TRP A 136 9.17 19.04 0.77
CA TRP A 136 8.12 18.90 1.77
C TRP A 136 8.11 17.48 2.39
N PHE A 137 8.19 16.43 1.58
CA PHE A 137 8.19 15.05 2.08
C PHE A 137 9.42 14.78 2.95
N ARG A 138 10.57 15.38 2.64
CA ARG A 138 11.82 15.24 3.40
C ARG A 138 11.78 15.94 4.76
N THR A 139 10.89 16.92 4.96
CA THR A 139 10.71 17.55 6.29
C THR A 139 10.01 16.66 7.30
N ILE A 140 9.38 15.57 6.85
CA ILE A 140 8.63 14.64 7.72
C ILE A 140 9.52 13.42 7.99
N GLY A 141 9.75 13.12 9.25
CA GLY A 141 10.58 11.98 9.64
C GLY A 141 12.04 12.34 9.92
N THR A 142 12.96 11.50 9.50
CA THR A 142 14.41 11.73 9.66
C THR A 142 15.08 11.92 8.30
N GLU A 143 16.27 12.48 8.29
CA GLU A 143 17.07 12.68 7.07
C GLU A 143 17.26 11.38 6.27
N GLY A 144 17.61 10.29 6.96
CA GLY A 144 17.83 8.98 6.32
C GLY A 144 16.56 8.18 6.06
N SER A 145 15.41 8.58 6.64
CA SER A 145 14.11 7.89 6.48
C SER A 145 12.97 8.90 6.55
N PRO A 146 12.69 9.62 5.46
CA PRO A 146 11.59 10.57 5.42
C PRO A 146 10.24 9.88 5.40
N GLY A 147 9.20 10.64 5.79
CA GLY A 147 7.80 10.21 5.80
C GLY A 147 7.34 9.68 7.15
N THR A 148 6.21 8.98 7.12
CA THR A 148 5.53 8.46 8.30
C THR A 148 5.52 6.94 8.33
N LYS A 149 5.25 6.39 9.52
CA LYS A 149 5.00 4.95 9.70
C LYS A 149 3.72 4.72 10.49
N THR A 150 2.90 3.79 10.01
CA THR A 150 1.68 3.38 10.71
C THR A 150 1.94 2.11 11.51
N PHE A 151 1.51 2.12 12.77
CA PHE A 151 1.55 0.95 13.65
C PHE A 151 0.16 0.56 14.09
N SER A 152 -0.06 -0.74 14.26
CA SER A 152 -1.20 -1.29 14.98
C SER A 152 -0.74 -1.61 16.40
N LEU A 153 -1.21 -0.81 17.36
CA LEU A 153 -0.90 -1.02 18.76
C LEU A 153 -1.82 -2.07 19.34
N THR A 154 -1.24 -3.08 19.96
CA THR A 154 -2.00 -4.18 20.58
C THR A 154 -1.22 -4.77 21.78
N GLY A 155 -1.87 -5.59 22.56
CA GLY A 155 -1.28 -6.25 23.74
C GLY A 155 -1.66 -5.58 25.05
N ALA A 156 -0.76 -5.64 26.03
CA ALA A 156 -0.98 -5.13 27.40
C ALA A 156 -0.74 -3.61 27.50
N ILE A 157 -1.41 -2.83 26.65
CA ILE A 157 -1.32 -1.37 26.56
C ILE A 157 -2.70 -0.75 26.73
N GLU A 158 -2.80 0.44 27.34
CA GLU A 158 -4.10 1.07 27.65
C GLU A 158 -4.87 1.39 26.37
N ASN A 159 -4.25 2.10 25.42
CA ASN A 159 -4.87 2.51 24.18
C ASN A 159 -4.41 1.61 23.04
N THR A 160 -5.31 0.76 22.55
CA THR A 160 -5.08 -0.08 21.36
C THR A 160 -5.67 0.58 20.11
N GLY A 161 -5.07 0.35 18.95
CA GLY A 161 -5.59 0.89 17.70
C GLY A 161 -4.51 1.14 16.66
N LEU A 162 -4.88 1.93 15.64
CA LEU A 162 -3.96 2.33 14.58
C LEU A 162 -3.49 3.76 14.82
N ILE A 163 -2.17 3.93 14.76
CA ILE A 163 -1.52 5.23 14.85
C ILE A 163 -0.63 5.45 13.64
N GLU A 164 -0.45 6.70 13.27
CA GLU A 164 0.53 7.11 12.27
C GLU A 164 1.46 8.15 12.90
N VAL A 165 2.76 7.92 12.80
CA VAL A 165 3.79 8.77 13.40
C VAL A 165 4.91 9.04 12.41
N PRO A 166 5.60 10.20 12.49
CA PRO A 166 6.81 10.44 11.71
C PRO A 166 7.88 9.37 11.97
N MET A 167 8.65 9.06 10.95
CA MET A 167 9.82 8.21 11.11
C MET A 167 10.79 8.84 12.12
N GLY A 168 11.44 8.01 12.96
CA GLY A 168 12.27 8.47 14.07
C GLY A 168 11.54 8.65 15.40
N THR A 169 10.21 8.55 15.42
CA THR A 169 9.44 8.55 16.68
C THR A 169 9.88 7.36 17.56
N THR A 170 10.20 7.64 18.82
CA THR A 170 10.70 6.60 19.73
C THR A 170 9.61 5.63 20.17
N LEU A 171 9.98 4.39 20.40
CA LEU A 171 9.05 3.39 20.96
C LEU A 171 8.50 3.81 22.32
N ARG A 172 9.31 4.52 23.13
CA ARG A 172 8.85 5.08 24.40
C ARG A 172 7.66 6.00 24.20
N HIS A 173 7.76 6.95 23.27
CA HIS A 173 6.68 7.87 22.95
C HIS A 173 5.43 7.12 22.45
N ILE A 174 5.61 6.13 21.58
CA ILE A 174 4.50 5.32 21.06
C ILE A 174 3.80 4.54 22.19
N ILE A 175 4.55 3.94 23.10
CA ILE A 175 4.00 3.07 24.15
C ILE A 175 3.37 3.88 25.29
N TYR A 176 4.07 4.91 25.77
CA TYR A 176 3.65 5.61 26.98
C TYR A 176 2.78 6.83 26.70
N ASP A 177 3.15 7.66 25.74
CA ASP A 177 2.44 8.92 25.50
C ASP A 177 1.20 8.69 24.62
N ILE A 178 1.34 7.94 23.51
CA ILE A 178 0.21 7.65 22.62
C ILE A 178 -0.59 6.46 23.13
N GLY A 179 0.09 5.37 23.51
CA GLY A 179 -0.50 4.13 23.99
C GLY A 179 -1.01 4.19 25.42
N GLY A 180 -0.72 5.27 26.16
CA GLY A 180 -1.18 5.47 27.54
C GLY A 180 -0.47 4.60 28.58
N GLY A 181 0.62 3.94 28.19
CA GLY A 181 1.36 3.03 29.08
C GLY A 181 0.78 1.63 29.17
N LEU A 182 1.31 0.87 30.11
CA LEU A 182 0.93 -0.54 30.30
C LEU A 182 -0.27 -0.67 31.23
N LYS A 183 -1.18 -1.55 30.90
CA LYS A 183 -2.34 -1.88 31.74
C LYS A 183 -1.88 -2.32 33.15
N SER A 184 -2.65 -1.91 34.14
CA SER A 184 -2.43 -2.29 35.56
C SER A 184 -1.10 -1.83 36.16
N GLY A 185 -0.42 -0.83 35.57
CA GLY A 185 0.85 -0.32 36.08
C GLY A 185 2.01 -1.34 36.01
N ALA A 186 1.89 -2.35 35.17
CA ALA A 186 2.91 -3.38 34.99
C ALA A 186 4.24 -2.80 34.50
N ALA A 187 5.35 -3.44 34.86
CA ALA A 187 6.66 -3.05 34.35
C ALA A 187 6.82 -3.46 32.88
N PHE A 188 7.42 -2.57 32.08
CA PHE A 188 7.73 -2.85 30.68
C PHE A 188 8.78 -3.96 30.59
N LYS A 189 8.51 -5.00 29.82
CA LYS A 189 9.41 -6.11 29.60
C LYS A 189 9.96 -6.17 28.17
N GLY A 190 9.09 -5.93 27.20
CA GLY A 190 9.49 -5.97 25.80
C GLY A 190 8.36 -5.61 24.86
N VAL A 191 8.71 -5.30 23.62
CA VAL A 191 7.77 -5.04 22.51
C VAL A 191 8.24 -5.79 21.28
N GLN A 192 7.30 -6.39 20.57
CA GLN A 192 7.56 -6.99 19.26
C GLN A 192 7.09 -6.04 18.16
N ILE A 193 7.92 -5.86 17.13
CA ILE A 193 7.62 -5.06 15.93
C ILE A 193 7.69 -6.01 14.74
N GLY A 194 6.57 -6.10 14.03
CA GLY A 194 6.42 -7.06 12.94
C GLY A 194 6.08 -8.46 13.42
N GLY A 195 6.06 -9.42 12.52
CA GLY A 195 5.71 -10.81 12.74
C GLY A 195 6.89 -11.77 12.75
#